data_01eb40c6bbca8f8a74e8be1b5ecc228f
#
_entry.id   01eb40c6bbca8f8a74e8be1b5ecc228f
#
_cell.length_a   1.000
_cell.length_b   1.000
_cell.length_c   1.000
_cell.angle_alpha   90.00
_cell.angle_beta   90.00
_cell.angle_gamma   90.00
#
_symmetry.space_group_name_H-M   'P 1'
#
loop_
_entity.id
_entity.type
_entity.pdbx_description
1 polymer ?
#
loop_
_entity_poly.entity_id
_entity_poly.type
_entity_poly.pdbx_seq_one_letter_code
_entity_poly.pdbx_strand_id
1 'polypeptide(L)'
;MAPASVGSQTGGSIIRPASYCGVVGYKPTYGLISRNGVLRTSYNLDQIGMFGRKVEDVAMLAKVLIKKDKYDPATIHYSTENILSETKKGPIFEPKFIFYKTDHWKIIDKKSREAFEYFIKSFKKNIEIFDTPSYFKDIHKYHQIIHETDLANNFSIYYKKYKKKLSKYMQDAISNGNKYTAKEYAEAIDFMKRSYESYEEVFEDYHGVLSPSSPGVAPKGLKSTGTAEFNKVWSYLGTPCISLPLLEGENNLPLGVQLIGNKYDDHRFLGIAKWLEKECQE
;
A
#
# COMPACT_ATOMS: atom_id res chain seq x y z
N MET A 1 -14.46 -6.76 19.69
CA MET A 1 -13.88 -6.78 18.32
C MET A 1 -14.60 -5.73 17.50
N ALA A 2 -13.90 -4.97 16.66
CA ALA A 2 -14.50 -3.96 15.79
C ALA A 2 -14.85 -4.57 14.42
N PRO A 3 -15.97 -4.21 13.79
CA PRO A 3 -16.33 -4.66 12.43
C PRO A 3 -15.43 -4.06 11.35
N ALA A 4 -14.86 -2.89 11.60
CA ALA A 4 -13.93 -2.17 10.74
C ALA A 4 -13.01 -1.29 11.58
N SER A 5 -11.87 -0.87 11.02
CA SER A 5 -10.92 0.02 11.70
C SER A 5 -10.19 0.92 10.73
N VAL A 6 -9.60 1.99 11.25
CA VAL A 6 -8.77 2.94 10.51
C VAL A 6 -7.33 2.78 10.96
N GLY A 7 -6.40 2.92 10.01
CA GLY A 7 -4.97 2.86 10.26
C GLY A 7 -4.21 3.84 9.39
N SER A 8 -2.89 3.85 9.51
CA SER A 8 -2.00 4.65 8.67
C SER A 8 -0.91 3.79 8.05
N GLN A 9 -0.42 4.20 6.89
CA GLN A 9 0.68 3.55 6.18
C GLN A 9 1.67 4.58 5.67
N THR A 10 2.93 4.39 6.04
CA THR A 10 4.08 5.10 5.48
C THR A 10 4.85 4.22 4.49
N GLY A 11 4.96 2.93 4.80
CA GLY A 11 5.58 1.90 3.94
C GLY A 11 4.63 0.78 3.57
N GLY A 12 4.16 -0.01 4.55
CA GLY A 12 3.27 -1.17 4.30
C GLY A 12 2.29 -1.44 5.44
N SER A 13 2.03 -0.46 6.31
CA SER A 13 1.36 -0.67 7.60
C SER A 13 -0.16 -0.86 7.54
N ILE A 14 -0.78 -0.80 6.36
CA ILE A 14 -2.17 -1.20 6.11
C ILE A 14 -2.20 -2.51 5.33
N ILE A 15 -1.53 -2.55 4.20
CA ILE A 15 -1.59 -3.67 3.26
C ILE A 15 -1.01 -4.95 3.87
N ARG A 16 0.20 -4.86 4.47
CA ARG A 16 0.88 -6.00 5.08
C ARG A 16 0.10 -6.61 6.26
N PRO A 17 -0.32 -5.86 7.30
CA PRO A 17 -1.08 -6.46 8.40
C PRO A 17 -2.46 -6.95 7.97
N ALA A 18 -3.09 -6.38 6.95
CA ALA A 18 -4.32 -6.93 6.38
C ALA A 18 -4.11 -8.35 5.84
N SER A 19 -3.02 -8.58 5.11
CA SER A 19 -2.61 -9.91 4.66
C SER A 19 -2.46 -10.89 5.81
N TYR A 20 -1.73 -10.48 6.87
CA TYR A 20 -1.45 -11.33 8.02
C TYR A 20 -2.68 -11.66 8.87
N CYS A 21 -3.66 -10.77 8.88
CA CYS A 21 -4.89 -10.93 9.66
C CYS A 21 -6.04 -11.55 8.85
N GLY A 22 -5.86 -11.84 7.58
CA GLY A 22 -6.92 -12.38 6.73
C GLY A 22 -8.11 -11.44 6.57
N VAL A 23 -7.85 -10.13 6.45
CA VAL A 23 -8.86 -9.09 6.26
C VAL A 23 -8.55 -8.25 5.03
N VAL A 24 -9.55 -7.54 4.54
CA VAL A 24 -9.36 -6.54 3.48
C VAL A 24 -8.74 -5.29 4.11
N GLY A 25 -7.62 -4.83 3.53
CA GLY A 25 -6.99 -3.57 3.91
C GLY A 25 -6.88 -2.65 2.71
N TYR A 26 -7.48 -1.47 2.79
CA TYR A 26 -7.49 -0.49 1.71
C TYR A 26 -6.76 0.79 2.09
N LYS A 27 -5.82 1.18 1.27
CA LYS A 27 -5.10 2.44 1.29
C LYS A 27 -5.52 3.24 0.05
N PRO A 28 -6.35 4.28 0.18
CA PRO A 28 -6.75 5.13 -0.94
C PRO A 28 -5.57 5.86 -1.58
N THR A 29 -5.81 6.52 -2.68
CA THR A 29 -4.88 7.48 -3.26
C THR A 29 -4.42 8.49 -2.21
N TYR A 30 -3.13 8.84 -2.22
CA TYR A 30 -2.56 9.87 -1.36
C TYR A 30 -3.33 11.19 -1.49
N GLY A 31 -3.66 11.79 -0.35
CA GLY A 31 -4.39 13.06 -0.32
C GLY A 31 -5.92 12.93 -0.39
N LEU A 32 -6.49 11.73 -0.42
CA LEU A 32 -7.95 11.58 -0.34
C LEU A 32 -8.49 11.65 1.08
N ILE A 33 -7.73 11.18 2.08
CA ILE A 33 -8.12 11.23 3.50
C ILE A 33 -7.14 12.10 4.27
N SER A 34 -7.69 13.01 5.08
CA SER A 34 -6.92 13.91 5.93
C SER A 34 -6.11 13.15 6.99
N ARG A 35 -4.90 13.64 7.23
CA ARG A 35 -3.99 13.17 8.29
C ARG A 35 -3.95 14.15 9.47
N ASN A 36 -4.84 15.16 9.49
CA ASN A 36 -4.94 16.09 10.59
C ASN A 36 -5.30 15.36 11.89
N GLY A 37 -4.58 15.65 12.98
CA GLY A 37 -4.74 14.94 14.25
C GLY A 37 -4.03 13.59 14.36
N VAL A 38 -3.39 13.11 13.29
CA VAL A 38 -2.57 11.88 13.29
C VAL A 38 -1.11 12.23 13.56
N LEU A 39 -0.43 11.40 14.35
CA LEU A 39 1.02 11.55 14.59
C LEU A 39 1.77 11.39 13.26
N ARG A 40 2.35 12.45 12.79
CA ARG A 40 3.03 12.50 11.49
C ARG A 40 4.41 11.86 11.57
N THR A 41 4.66 10.86 10.73
CA THR A 41 6.00 10.29 10.52
C THR A 41 6.64 10.87 9.26
N SER A 42 5.91 10.95 8.15
CA SER A 42 6.36 11.57 6.90
C SER A 42 5.23 12.37 6.24
N TYR A 43 5.54 13.59 5.81
CA TYR A 43 4.55 14.41 5.11
C TYR A 43 4.18 13.85 3.74
N ASN A 44 5.15 13.29 3.03
CA ASN A 44 4.96 12.85 1.64
C ASN A 44 4.53 11.38 1.54
N LEU A 45 4.72 10.57 2.59
CA LEU A 45 4.48 9.12 2.55
C LEU A 45 3.28 8.69 3.39
N ASP A 46 2.94 9.40 4.48
CA ASP A 46 1.86 8.98 5.37
C ASP A 46 0.50 9.04 4.66
N GLN A 47 -0.22 7.94 4.70
CA GLN A 47 -1.54 7.79 4.13
C GLN A 47 -2.46 7.10 5.14
N ILE A 48 -3.72 7.57 5.21
CA ILE A 48 -4.74 6.93 6.02
C ILE A 48 -5.46 5.89 5.17
N GLY A 49 -5.79 4.77 5.80
CA GLY A 49 -6.58 3.72 5.18
C GLY A 49 -7.39 2.95 6.21
N MET A 50 -7.99 1.88 5.78
CA MET A 50 -8.99 1.18 6.56
C MET A 50 -8.90 -0.33 6.38
N PHE A 51 -9.49 -1.03 7.34
CA PHE A 51 -9.63 -2.48 7.36
C PHE A 51 -11.10 -2.87 7.48
N GLY A 52 -11.50 -3.90 6.78
CA GLY A 52 -12.84 -4.48 6.80
C GLY A 52 -12.79 -5.97 6.49
N ARG A 53 -13.94 -6.64 6.49
CA ARG A 53 -14.03 -8.06 6.14
C ARG A 53 -14.18 -8.29 4.65
N LYS A 54 -14.76 -7.30 3.95
CA LYS A 54 -15.05 -7.32 2.52
C LYS A 54 -14.70 -5.98 1.89
N VAL A 55 -14.61 -5.96 0.56
CA VAL A 55 -14.35 -4.74 -0.21
C VAL A 55 -15.42 -3.68 0.04
N GLU A 56 -16.69 -4.06 0.20
CA GLU A 56 -17.77 -3.12 0.47
C GLU A 56 -17.63 -2.44 1.85
N ASP A 57 -17.07 -3.12 2.87
CA ASP A 57 -16.86 -2.52 4.18
C ASP A 57 -15.86 -1.36 4.10
N VAL A 58 -14.74 -1.56 3.39
CA VAL A 58 -13.75 -0.49 3.19
C VAL A 58 -14.24 0.60 2.25
N ALA A 59 -15.06 0.28 1.25
CA ALA A 59 -15.71 1.26 0.39
C ALA A 59 -16.69 2.14 1.18
N MET A 60 -17.42 1.56 2.13
CA MET A 60 -18.32 2.31 3.01
C MET A 60 -17.55 3.30 3.90
N LEU A 61 -16.44 2.87 4.48
CA LEU A 61 -15.57 3.77 5.25
C LEU A 61 -14.95 4.85 4.36
N ALA A 62 -14.50 4.50 3.15
CA ALA A 62 -13.94 5.45 2.20
C ALA A 62 -14.95 6.56 1.85
N LYS A 63 -16.22 6.20 1.62
CA LYS A 63 -17.30 7.17 1.35
C LYS A 63 -17.43 8.24 2.44
N VAL A 64 -17.20 7.86 3.70
CA VAL A 64 -17.32 8.77 4.85
C VAL A 64 -16.04 9.56 5.10
N LEU A 65 -14.87 8.93 4.92
CA LEU A 65 -13.57 9.49 5.33
C LEU A 65 -12.90 10.33 4.23
N ILE A 66 -13.17 10.04 2.95
CA ILE A 66 -12.61 10.81 1.84
C ILE A 66 -13.26 12.20 1.83
N LYS A 67 -12.45 13.20 2.17
CA LYS A 67 -12.91 14.58 2.23
C LYS A 67 -11.73 15.54 2.22
N LYS A 68 -11.87 16.65 1.49
CA LYS A 68 -10.92 17.76 1.61
C LYS A 68 -10.96 18.37 3.00
N ASP A 69 -9.78 18.55 3.60
CA ASP A 69 -9.59 19.20 4.90
C ASP A 69 -8.66 20.41 4.75
N LYS A 70 -9.12 21.58 5.20
CA LYS A 70 -8.32 22.81 5.17
C LYS A 70 -7.05 22.75 6.03
N TYR A 71 -7.00 21.84 6.99
CA TYR A 71 -5.85 21.66 7.90
C TYR A 71 -4.83 20.62 7.40
N ASP A 72 -5.14 19.87 6.32
CA ASP A 72 -4.18 19.02 5.61
C ASP A 72 -4.11 19.45 4.14
N PRO A 73 -3.11 20.27 3.77
CA PRO A 73 -2.98 20.83 2.42
C PRO A 73 -2.72 19.77 1.34
N ALA A 74 -2.38 18.53 1.71
CA ALA A 74 -2.29 17.43 0.75
C ALA A 74 -3.67 16.96 0.26
N THR A 75 -4.75 17.28 1.00
CA THR A 75 -6.08 16.79 0.62
C THR A 75 -6.66 17.56 -0.55
N ILE A 76 -7.32 16.82 -1.44
CA ILE A 76 -8.00 17.34 -2.63
C ILE A 76 -9.51 17.15 -2.54
N HIS A 77 -10.25 17.81 -3.41
CA HIS A 77 -11.66 17.51 -3.64
C HIS A 77 -11.77 16.23 -4.47
N TYR A 78 -12.55 15.28 -3.98
CA TYR A 78 -12.86 14.03 -4.67
C TYR A 78 -14.32 13.64 -4.38
N SER A 79 -15.06 13.27 -5.43
CA SER A 79 -16.45 12.85 -5.27
C SER A 79 -16.52 11.42 -4.75
N THR A 80 -17.32 11.19 -3.72
CA THR A 80 -17.57 9.86 -3.14
C THR A 80 -18.99 9.36 -3.41
N GLU A 81 -19.78 10.11 -4.19
CA GLU A 81 -21.21 9.83 -4.42
C GLU A 81 -21.44 8.40 -4.92
N ASN A 82 -20.69 8.01 -5.95
CA ASN A 82 -20.87 6.73 -6.64
C ASN A 82 -19.97 5.60 -6.10
N ILE A 83 -19.15 5.85 -5.07
CA ILE A 83 -18.14 4.88 -4.64
C ILE A 83 -18.75 3.52 -4.26
N LEU A 84 -19.87 3.50 -3.54
CA LEU A 84 -20.54 2.26 -3.14
C LEU A 84 -21.30 1.60 -4.29
N SER A 85 -21.94 2.37 -5.14
CA SER A 85 -22.70 1.84 -6.29
C SER A 85 -21.76 1.20 -7.31
N GLU A 86 -20.62 1.84 -7.58
CA GLU A 86 -19.61 1.32 -8.51
C GLU A 86 -18.89 0.11 -7.93
N THR A 87 -18.55 0.13 -6.63
CA THR A 87 -18.01 -1.04 -5.96
C THR A 87 -18.94 -2.25 -6.09
N LYS A 88 -20.24 -2.08 -5.89
CA LYS A 88 -21.22 -3.18 -5.98
C LYS A 88 -21.47 -3.66 -7.40
N LYS A 89 -21.49 -2.76 -8.38
CA LYS A 89 -21.68 -3.13 -9.78
C LYS A 89 -20.49 -3.90 -10.35
N GLY A 90 -19.28 -3.55 -9.89
CA GLY A 90 -18.04 -4.02 -10.49
C GLY A 90 -17.82 -3.47 -11.91
N PRO A 91 -16.77 -3.89 -12.59
CA PRO A 91 -16.49 -3.50 -13.96
C PRO A 91 -17.48 -4.14 -14.95
N ILE A 92 -17.79 -3.43 -16.03
CA ILE A 92 -18.62 -3.92 -17.14
C ILE A 92 -17.81 -4.70 -18.20
N PHE A 93 -16.53 -4.86 -17.96
CA PHE A 93 -15.56 -5.56 -18.81
C PHE A 93 -14.79 -6.56 -17.98
N GLU A 94 -14.14 -7.50 -18.61
CA GLU A 94 -13.23 -8.45 -17.96
C GLU A 94 -11.88 -7.77 -17.68
N PRO A 95 -11.48 -7.57 -16.40
CA PRO A 95 -10.26 -6.85 -16.09
C PRO A 95 -8.99 -7.60 -16.53
N LYS A 96 -7.99 -6.83 -16.98
CA LYS A 96 -6.64 -7.33 -17.27
C LYS A 96 -5.66 -6.76 -16.26
N PHE A 97 -4.73 -7.57 -15.81
CA PHE A 97 -3.75 -7.22 -14.78
C PHE A 97 -2.33 -7.54 -15.21
N ILE A 98 -1.40 -6.73 -14.73
CA ILE A 98 0.01 -7.10 -14.67
C ILE A 98 0.29 -7.73 -13.31
N PHE A 99 1.03 -8.82 -13.28
CA PHE A 99 1.64 -9.33 -12.06
C PHE A 99 3.13 -9.03 -12.08
N TYR A 100 3.60 -8.17 -11.17
CA TYR A 100 5.02 -7.89 -11.03
C TYR A 100 5.72 -8.93 -10.16
N LYS A 101 6.64 -9.69 -10.77
CA LYS A 101 7.66 -10.45 -10.06
C LYS A 101 8.80 -9.51 -9.68
N THR A 102 8.70 -8.92 -8.50
CA THR A 102 9.71 -7.99 -7.99
C THR A 102 11.03 -8.72 -7.65
N ASP A 103 12.13 -7.97 -7.52
CA ASP A 103 13.41 -8.51 -7.01
C ASP A 103 13.27 -9.16 -5.63
N HIS A 104 12.19 -8.81 -4.91
CA HIS A 104 11.85 -9.40 -3.61
C HIS A 104 11.13 -10.75 -3.72
N TRP A 105 10.83 -11.24 -4.93
CA TRP A 105 10.23 -12.57 -5.11
C TRP A 105 11.01 -13.69 -4.42
N LYS A 106 12.32 -13.55 -4.35
CA LYS A 106 13.23 -14.51 -3.68
C LYS A 106 13.06 -14.62 -2.17
N ILE A 107 12.50 -13.59 -1.50
CA ILE A 107 12.27 -13.62 -0.04
C ILE A 107 10.92 -14.23 0.34
N ILE A 108 10.07 -14.57 -0.65
CA ILE A 108 8.82 -15.27 -0.40
C ILE A 108 9.13 -16.72 -0.03
N ASP A 109 8.54 -17.21 1.06
CA ASP A 109 8.66 -18.61 1.43
C ASP A 109 8.07 -19.55 0.36
N LYS A 110 8.50 -20.81 0.37
CA LYS A 110 8.17 -21.78 -0.68
C LYS A 110 6.65 -21.97 -0.83
N LYS A 111 5.92 -22.16 0.28
CA LYS A 111 4.48 -22.46 0.24
C LYS A 111 3.67 -21.25 -0.25
N SER A 112 4.04 -20.05 0.22
CA SER A 112 3.44 -18.80 -0.25
C SER A 112 3.71 -18.56 -1.74
N ARG A 113 4.91 -18.89 -2.22
CA ARG A 113 5.26 -18.81 -3.64
C ARG A 113 4.39 -19.73 -4.48
N GLU A 114 4.24 -20.98 -4.06
CA GLU A 114 3.37 -21.97 -4.73
C GLU A 114 1.91 -21.47 -4.80
N ALA A 115 1.40 -20.85 -3.73
CA ALA A 115 0.07 -20.27 -3.70
C ALA A 115 -0.08 -19.11 -4.70
N PHE A 116 0.89 -18.20 -4.79
CA PHE A 116 0.86 -17.12 -5.80
C PHE A 116 0.97 -17.67 -7.23
N GLU A 117 1.81 -18.67 -7.48
CA GLU A 117 1.94 -19.30 -8.80
C GLU A 117 0.65 -20.01 -9.23
N TYR A 118 -0.03 -20.66 -8.28
CA TYR A 118 -1.36 -21.23 -8.51
C TYR A 118 -2.38 -20.16 -8.85
N PHE A 119 -2.44 -19.06 -8.08
CA PHE A 119 -3.32 -17.93 -8.33
C PHE A 119 -3.11 -17.34 -9.74
N ILE A 120 -1.88 -17.05 -10.11
CA ILE A 120 -1.54 -16.52 -11.44
C ILE A 120 -2.01 -17.49 -12.54
N LYS A 121 -1.80 -18.79 -12.35
CA LYS A 121 -2.22 -19.81 -13.32
C LYS A 121 -3.74 -19.90 -13.44
N SER A 122 -4.48 -19.75 -12.34
CA SER A 122 -5.95 -19.77 -12.33
C SER A 122 -6.53 -18.59 -13.11
N PHE A 123 -5.88 -17.44 -13.05
CA PHE A 123 -6.26 -16.20 -13.75
C PHE A 123 -5.44 -15.91 -15.03
N LYS A 124 -4.89 -16.96 -15.68
CA LYS A 124 -3.98 -16.79 -16.84
C LYS A 124 -4.55 -16.00 -18.02
N LYS A 125 -5.87 -15.85 -18.13
CA LYS A 125 -6.54 -15.05 -19.17
C LYS A 125 -6.53 -13.56 -18.84
N ASN A 126 -6.41 -13.24 -17.55
CA ASN A 126 -6.52 -11.90 -17.01
C ASN A 126 -5.16 -11.35 -16.55
N ILE A 127 -4.17 -12.23 -16.31
CA ILE A 127 -2.89 -11.85 -15.71
C ILE A 127 -1.74 -12.10 -16.70
N GLU A 128 -0.99 -11.03 -16.98
CA GLU A 128 0.30 -11.09 -17.64
C GLU A 128 1.41 -10.87 -16.62
N ILE A 129 2.52 -11.62 -16.75
CA ILE A 129 3.65 -11.53 -15.83
C ILE A 129 4.71 -10.62 -16.44
N PHE A 130 5.14 -9.62 -15.67
CA PHE A 130 6.22 -8.73 -16.03
C PHE A 130 7.29 -8.68 -14.94
N ASP A 131 8.53 -8.48 -15.35
CA ASP A 131 9.57 -8.04 -14.42
C ASP A 131 9.31 -6.59 -14.02
N THR A 132 9.69 -6.24 -12.81
CA THR A 132 9.56 -4.86 -12.36
C THR A 132 10.45 -3.92 -13.16
N PRO A 133 9.97 -2.73 -13.51
CA PRO A 133 10.80 -1.71 -14.12
C PRO A 133 12.07 -1.45 -13.30
N SER A 134 13.18 -1.21 -13.98
CA SER A 134 14.50 -1.05 -13.33
C SER A 134 14.53 0.06 -12.28
N TYR A 135 13.77 1.14 -12.48
CA TYR A 135 13.68 2.26 -11.56
C TYR A 135 13.00 1.91 -10.22
N PHE A 136 12.30 0.78 -10.10
CA PHE A 136 11.73 0.35 -8.82
C PHE A 136 12.79 0.10 -7.74
N LYS A 137 14.01 -0.27 -8.13
CA LYS A 137 15.15 -0.42 -7.19
C LYS A 137 15.50 0.91 -6.52
N ASP A 138 15.50 1.99 -7.31
CA ASP A 138 15.79 3.32 -6.81
C ASP A 138 14.68 3.86 -5.91
N ILE A 139 13.42 3.47 -6.13
CA ILE A 139 12.29 3.85 -5.29
C ILE A 139 12.52 3.43 -3.83
N HIS A 140 13.05 2.23 -3.56
CA HIS A 140 13.34 1.81 -2.18
C HIS A 140 14.33 2.72 -1.48
N LYS A 141 15.40 3.15 -2.19
CA LYS A 141 16.39 4.10 -1.69
C LYS A 141 15.74 5.46 -1.41
N TYR A 142 14.98 5.99 -2.37
CA TYR A 142 14.37 7.30 -2.24
C TYR A 142 13.24 7.34 -1.21
N HIS A 143 12.46 6.27 -1.11
CA HIS A 143 11.51 6.10 -0.01
C HIS A 143 12.19 6.20 1.36
N GLN A 144 13.34 5.55 1.53
CA GLN A 144 14.10 5.60 2.77
C GLN A 144 14.60 7.00 3.08
N ILE A 145 15.17 7.71 2.08
CA ILE A 145 15.65 9.10 2.24
C ILE A 145 14.50 9.99 2.73
N ILE A 146 13.34 9.97 2.08
CA ILE A 146 12.19 10.77 2.48
C ILE A 146 11.74 10.39 3.89
N HIS A 147 11.54 9.10 4.14
CA HIS A 147 11.01 8.62 5.42
C HIS A 147 11.92 8.99 6.60
N GLU A 148 13.22 8.74 6.51
CA GLU A 148 14.17 8.99 7.58
C GLU A 148 14.40 10.50 7.79
N THR A 149 14.44 11.30 6.72
CA THR A 149 14.54 12.77 6.81
C THR A 149 13.31 13.38 7.46
N ASP A 150 12.11 12.96 7.04
CA ASP A 150 10.86 13.42 7.64
C ASP A 150 10.76 13.01 9.12
N LEU A 151 11.17 11.78 9.47
CA LEU A 151 11.25 11.33 10.87
C LEU A 151 12.20 12.21 11.69
N ALA A 152 13.39 12.50 11.16
CA ALA A 152 14.38 13.35 11.85
C ALA A 152 13.82 14.75 12.14
N ASN A 153 13.08 15.31 11.19
CA ASN A 153 12.42 16.62 11.37
C ASN A 153 11.26 16.52 12.38
N ASN A 154 10.29 15.63 12.15
CA ASN A 154 9.05 15.57 12.93
C ASN A 154 9.29 15.10 14.38
N PHE A 155 10.29 14.26 14.62
CA PHE A 155 10.62 13.74 15.95
C PHE A 155 11.82 14.42 16.62
N SER A 156 12.33 15.52 16.07
CA SER A 156 13.52 16.22 16.58
C SER A 156 13.43 16.57 18.07
N ILE A 157 12.27 17.08 18.52
CA ILE A 157 12.03 17.46 19.93
C ILE A 157 12.01 16.23 20.83
N TYR A 158 11.32 15.17 20.40
CA TYR A 158 11.26 13.91 21.14
C TYR A 158 12.62 13.22 21.21
N TYR A 159 13.39 13.25 20.13
CA TYR A 159 14.74 12.71 20.09
C TYR A 159 15.66 13.45 21.07
N LYS A 160 15.62 14.80 21.11
CA LYS A 160 16.43 15.58 22.04
C LYS A 160 16.07 15.29 23.50
N LYS A 161 14.77 15.22 23.84
CA LYS A 161 14.31 15.09 25.23
C LYS A 161 14.23 13.64 25.73
N TYR A 162 13.92 12.69 24.85
CA TYR A 162 13.53 11.34 25.25
C TYR A 162 14.24 10.24 24.44
N LYS A 163 15.44 10.49 23.92
CA LYS A 163 16.20 9.56 23.09
C LYS A 163 16.19 8.12 23.63
N LYS A 164 16.46 7.96 24.94
CA LYS A 164 16.52 6.63 25.59
C LYS A 164 15.18 5.90 25.67
N LYS A 165 14.04 6.60 25.46
CA LYS A 165 12.69 6.02 25.44
C LYS A 165 12.24 5.62 24.03
N LEU A 166 12.94 6.07 22.99
CA LEU A 166 12.69 5.66 21.62
C LEU A 166 13.28 4.28 21.34
N SER A 167 12.61 3.49 20.52
CA SER A 167 13.15 2.21 20.05
C SER A 167 14.48 2.41 19.31
N LYS A 168 15.33 1.38 19.27
CA LYS A 168 16.60 1.43 18.54
C LYS A 168 16.36 1.79 17.05
N TYR A 169 15.36 1.18 16.43
CA TYR A 169 14.97 1.51 15.07
C TYR A 169 14.69 3.01 14.87
N MET A 170 13.90 3.63 15.74
CA MET A 170 13.59 5.07 15.66
C MET A 170 14.85 5.93 15.85
N GLN A 171 15.73 5.55 16.78
CA GLN A 171 16.98 6.28 17.01
C GLN A 171 17.87 6.23 15.77
N ASP A 172 18.00 5.07 15.14
CA ASP A 172 18.82 4.88 13.96
C ASP A 172 18.24 5.62 12.74
N ALA A 173 16.93 5.50 12.49
CA ALA A 173 16.26 6.20 11.42
C ALA A 173 16.40 7.74 11.53
N ILE A 174 16.18 8.30 12.73
CA ILE A 174 16.37 9.75 12.97
C ILE A 174 17.86 10.14 12.79
N SER A 175 18.80 9.31 13.27
CA SER A 175 20.23 9.57 13.10
C SER A 175 20.65 9.56 11.63
N ASN A 176 20.10 8.65 10.83
CA ASN A 176 20.35 8.58 9.39
C ASN A 176 19.70 9.77 8.68
N GLY A 177 18.44 10.09 9.00
CA GLY A 177 17.72 11.21 8.42
C GLY A 177 18.44 12.56 8.58
N ASN A 178 19.17 12.76 9.69
CA ASN A 178 20.00 13.95 9.89
C ASN A 178 21.28 14.01 9.02
N LYS A 179 21.62 12.93 8.31
CA LYS A 179 22.81 12.88 7.44
C LYS A 179 22.48 13.21 5.99
N TYR A 180 21.22 13.01 5.57
CA TYR A 180 20.81 13.33 4.21
C TYR A 180 20.81 14.83 3.96
N THR A 181 21.28 15.22 2.78
CA THR A 181 21.30 16.61 2.33
C THR A 181 19.95 17.07 1.79
N ALA A 182 19.73 18.37 1.76
CA ALA A 182 18.55 18.95 1.09
C ALA A 182 18.49 18.56 -0.39
N LYS A 183 19.64 18.40 -1.05
CA LYS A 183 19.71 17.97 -2.46
C LYS A 183 19.21 16.53 -2.63
N GLU A 184 19.65 15.60 -1.80
CA GLU A 184 19.21 14.19 -1.87
C GLU A 184 17.70 14.08 -1.60
N TYR A 185 17.18 14.86 -0.64
CA TYR A 185 15.75 14.90 -0.36
C TYR A 185 14.94 15.46 -1.53
N ALA A 186 15.38 16.57 -2.12
CA ALA A 186 14.73 17.17 -3.28
C ALA A 186 14.74 16.21 -4.48
N GLU A 187 15.87 15.54 -4.74
CA GLU A 187 16.00 14.51 -5.78
C GLU A 187 15.03 13.35 -5.56
N ALA A 188 14.86 12.90 -4.32
CA ALA A 188 13.92 11.85 -3.97
C ALA A 188 12.45 12.26 -4.22
N ILE A 189 12.09 13.52 -3.97
CA ILE A 189 10.75 14.06 -4.27
C ILE A 189 10.51 14.19 -5.78
N ASP A 190 11.51 14.68 -6.53
CA ASP A 190 11.40 14.79 -7.98
C ASP A 190 11.32 13.43 -8.66
N PHE A 191 12.07 12.46 -8.16
CA PHE A 191 12.01 11.08 -8.65
C PHE A 191 10.64 10.43 -8.39
N MET A 192 9.98 10.76 -7.27
CA MET A 192 8.61 10.30 -6.97
C MET A 192 7.63 10.69 -8.07
N LYS A 193 7.68 11.93 -8.55
CA LYS A 193 6.79 12.44 -9.61
C LYS A 193 7.04 11.71 -10.92
N ARG A 194 8.30 11.69 -11.36
CA ARG A 194 8.69 11.02 -12.62
C ARG A 194 8.39 9.53 -12.63
N SER A 195 8.60 8.87 -11.50
CA SER A 195 8.28 7.44 -11.38
C SER A 195 6.78 7.16 -11.46
N TYR A 196 5.95 8.09 -10.99
CA TYR A 196 4.51 7.94 -11.13
C TYR A 196 4.07 8.15 -12.59
N GLU A 197 4.61 9.15 -13.30
CA GLU A 197 4.34 9.37 -14.72
C GLU A 197 4.63 8.11 -15.56
N SER A 198 5.78 7.46 -15.34
CA SER A 198 6.12 6.19 -16.01
C SER A 198 5.22 5.02 -15.56
N TYR A 199 4.73 5.02 -14.31
CA TYR A 199 3.83 3.98 -13.82
C TYR A 199 2.42 4.14 -14.40
N GLU A 200 1.96 5.36 -14.62
CA GLU A 200 0.64 5.67 -15.13
C GLU A 200 0.39 5.07 -16.52
N GLU A 201 1.44 4.96 -17.37
CA GLU A 201 1.39 4.34 -18.69
C GLU A 201 0.86 2.88 -18.66
N VAL A 202 1.04 2.16 -17.54
CA VAL A 202 0.51 0.80 -17.36
C VAL A 202 -1.02 0.74 -17.54
N PHE A 203 -1.71 1.83 -17.18
CA PHE A 203 -3.19 1.86 -17.20
C PHE A 203 -3.79 2.20 -18.58
N GLU A 204 -2.98 2.37 -19.60
CA GLU A 204 -3.45 2.43 -21.00
C GLU A 204 -3.97 1.06 -21.45
N ASP A 205 -3.31 -0.03 -21.05
CA ASP A 205 -3.62 -1.40 -21.47
C ASP A 205 -4.18 -2.29 -20.35
N TYR A 206 -3.89 -1.95 -19.08
CA TYR A 206 -4.23 -2.78 -17.92
C TYR A 206 -5.10 -2.01 -16.91
N HIS A 207 -5.84 -2.77 -16.11
CA HIS A 207 -6.80 -2.22 -15.15
C HIS A 207 -6.29 -2.26 -13.71
N GLY A 208 -5.11 -2.85 -13.50
CA GLY A 208 -4.44 -2.89 -12.20
C GLY A 208 -3.15 -3.69 -12.24
N VAL A 209 -2.35 -3.48 -11.23
CA VAL A 209 -1.14 -4.25 -10.96
C VAL A 209 -1.38 -5.15 -9.76
N LEU A 210 -0.98 -6.41 -9.86
CA LEU A 210 -1.03 -7.39 -8.78
C LEU A 210 0.37 -7.67 -8.25
N SER A 211 0.48 -7.83 -6.96
CA SER A 211 1.71 -8.30 -6.30
C SER A 211 1.39 -8.94 -4.95
N PRO A 212 2.36 -9.61 -4.28
CA PRO A 212 2.16 -10.06 -2.92
C PRO A 212 1.91 -8.90 -1.95
N SER A 213 0.94 -9.04 -1.02
CA SER A 213 0.75 -8.07 0.07
C SER A 213 1.84 -8.16 1.14
N SER A 214 2.47 -9.34 1.25
CA SER A 214 3.52 -9.68 2.20
C SER A 214 4.38 -10.82 1.66
N PRO A 215 5.61 -11.04 2.18
CA PRO A 215 6.49 -12.11 1.70
C PRO A 215 6.04 -13.52 2.09
N GLY A 216 4.99 -13.62 2.88
CA GLY A 216 4.44 -14.87 3.38
C GLY A 216 3.40 -14.60 4.46
N VAL A 217 3.12 -15.62 5.27
CA VAL A 217 2.20 -15.52 6.40
C VAL A 217 2.79 -14.69 7.55
N ALA A 218 1.98 -14.39 8.57
CA ALA A 218 2.41 -13.62 9.73
C ALA A 218 3.65 -14.25 10.42
N PRO A 219 4.70 -13.46 10.72
CA PRO A 219 5.86 -13.95 11.45
C PRO A 219 5.47 -14.48 12.83
N LYS A 220 6.06 -15.60 13.25
CA LYS A 220 5.83 -16.17 14.57
C LYS A 220 6.40 -15.29 15.67
N GLY A 221 5.61 -15.01 16.70
CA GLY A 221 6.01 -14.27 17.90
C GLY A 221 5.83 -12.75 17.75
N LEU A 222 6.41 -11.99 18.71
CA LEU A 222 6.20 -10.55 18.86
C LEU A 222 7.43 -9.70 18.50
N LYS A 223 8.49 -10.32 18.00
CA LYS A 223 9.77 -9.60 17.75
C LYS A 223 9.81 -8.88 16.39
N SER A 224 8.94 -9.28 15.46
CA SER A 224 8.92 -8.73 14.09
C SER A 224 7.49 -8.56 13.59
N THR A 225 7.26 -7.51 12.84
CA THR A 225 6.02 -7.27 12.08
C THR A 225 6.18 -7.63 10.60
N GLY A 226 7.26 -8.34 10.24
CA GLY A 226 7.60 -8.64 8.85
C GLY A 226 8.18 -7.44 8.09
N THR A 227 8.44 -7.61 6.80
CA THR A 227 8.98 -6.56 5.93
C THR A 227 7.91 -5.93 5.04
N ALA A 228 8.09 -4.67 4.68
CA ALA A 228 7.20 -3.89 3.80
C ALA A 228 7.72 -3.77 2.36
N GLU A 229 8.66 -4.61 1.95
CA GLU A 229 9.32 -4.46 0.63
C GLU A 229 8.34 -4.51 -0.55
N PHE A 230 7.27 -5.30 -0.45
CA PHE A 230 6.23 -5.36 -1.48
C PHE A 230 5.28 -4.14 -1.50
N ASN A 231 5.37 -3.24 -0.51
CA ASN A 231 4.41 -2.15 -0.33
C ASN A 231 5.03 -0.76 -0.47
N LYS A 232 6.34 -0.62 -0.20
CA LYS A 232 7.03 0.68 -0.18
C LYS A 232 6.91 1.45 -1.49
N VAL A 233 7.03 0.74 -2.63
CA VAL A 233 6.89 1.34 -3.97
C VAL A 233 5.54 2.05 -4.10
N TRP A 234 4.47 1.38 -3.73
CA TRP A 234 3.11 1.90 -3.87
C TRP A 234 2.78 3.01 -2.88
N SER A 235 3.41 2.97 -1.69
CA SER A 235 3.32 4.08 -0.73
C SER A 235 4.07 5.31 -1.24
N TYR A 236 5.25 5.12 -1.84
CA TYR A 236 6.06 6.15 -2.46
C TYR A 236 5.34 6.77 -3.66
N LEU A 237 4.78 5.97 -4.55
CA LEU A 237 4.00 6.46 -5.69
C LEU A 237 2.67 7.10 -5.27
N GLY A 238 2.16 6.81 -4.07
CA GLY A 238 0.90 7.37 -3.57
C GLY A 238 -0.36 6.81 -4.25
N THR A 239 -0.26 5.65 -4.89
CA THR A 239 -1.35 4.97 -5.62
C THR A 239 -2.34 4.31 -4.67
N PRO A 240 -3.62 4.11 -5.03
CA PRO A 240 -4.53 3.29 -4.26
C PRO A 240 -4.06 1.84 -4.25
N CYS A 241 -4.15 1.18 -3.09
CA CYS A 241 -3.80 -0.22 -2.92
C CYS A 241 -4.82 -0.92 -2.02
N ILE A 242 -5.13 -2.17 -2.33
CA ILE A 242 -5.98 -3.01 -1.50
C ILE A 242 -5.35 -4.39 -1.34
N SER A 243 -5.32 -4.91 -0.11
CA SER A 243 -4.97 -6.30 0.17
C SER A 243 -6.25 -7.12 0.27
N LEU A 244 -6.33 -8.18 -0.51
CA LEU A 244 -7.43 -9.13 -0.50
C LEU A 244 -6.91 -10.48 0.05
N PRO A 245 -7.55 -11.07 1.07
CA PRO A 245 -7.13 -12.34 1.69
C PRO A 245 -7.59 -13.53 0.84
N LEU A 246 -6.99 -13.70 -0.34
CA LEU A 246 -7.42 -14.67 -1.35
C LEU A 246 -6.68 -16.01 -1.28
N LEU A 247 -5.58 -16.08 -0.53
CA LEU A 247 -4.69 -17.23 -0.49
C LEU A 247 -4.41 -17.68 0.93
N GLU A 248 -3.91 -18.89 1.04
CA GLU A 248 -3.39 -19.47 2.27
C GLU A 248 -1.93 -19.88 2.08
N GLY A 249 -1.11 -19.59 3.06
CA GLY A 249 0.30 -19.99 3.10
C GLY A 249 0.55 -21.11 4.12
N GLU A 250 1.70 -21.08 4.79
CA GLU A 250 2.09 -22.09 5.76
C GLU A 250 1.09 -22.19 6.92
N ASN A 251 0.78 -23.43 7.35
CA ASN A 251 -0.17 -23.74 8.43
C ASN A 251 -1.60 -23.21 8.18
N ASN A 252 -2.01 -23.07 6.93
CA ASN A 252 -3.31 -22.52 6.52
C ASN A 252 -3.55 -21.10 7.05
N LEU A 253 -2.46 -20.36 7.28
CA LEU A 253 -2.56 -18.95 7.68
C LEU A 253 -2.84 -18.06 6.45
N PRO A 254 -3.55 -16.95 6.63
CA PRO A 254 -3.95 -16.10 5.52
C PRO A 254 -2.76 -15.46 4.81
N LEU A 255 -2.90 -15.31 3.50
CA LEU A 255 -1.95 -14.67 2.62
C LEU A 255 -2.69 -13.76 1.63
N GLY A 256 -2.33 -12.50 1.60
CA GLY A 256 -3.00 -11.49 0.79
C GLY A 256 -2.35 -11.28 -0.58
N VAL A 257 -3.19 -11.13 -1.58
CA VAL A 257 -2.84 -10.53 -2.87
C VAL A 257 -3.13 -9.04 -2.79
N GLN A 258 -2.18 -8.18 -3.14
CA GLN A 258 -2.47 -6.75 -3.26
C GLN A 258 -2.76 -6.39 -4.71
N LEU A 259 -3.85 -5.65 -4.91
CA LEU A 259 -4.16 -4.95 -6.13
C LEU A 259 -3.76 -3.49 -5.97
N ILE A 260 -3.17 -2.92 -7.00
CA ILE A 260 -2.73 -1.53 -7.09
C ILE A 260 -3.41 -0.88 -8.28
N GLY A 261 -3.97 0.31 -8.09
CA GLY A 261 -4.68 1.05 -9.12
C GLY A 261 -4.00 2.34 -9.54
N ASN A 262 -4.64 3.05 -10.46
CA ASN A 262 -4.27 4.40 -10.86
C ASN A 262 -4.76 5.43 -9.82
N LYS A 263 -4.03 6.54 -9.65
CA LYS A 263 -4.43 7.61 -8.74
C LYS A 263 -5.75 8.24 -9.18
N TYR A 264 -6.55 8.58 -8.17
CA TYR A 264 -7.80 9.30 -8.34
C TYR A 264 -8.89 8.56 -9.11
N ASP A 265 -8.68 7.25 -9.37
CA ASP A 265 -9.69 6.35 -9.91
C ASP A 265 -10.20 5.35 -8.85
N ASP A 266 -10.21 5.77 -7.59
CA ASP A 266 -10.47 4.92 -6.42
C ASP A 266 -11.85 4.25 -6.45
N HIS A 267 -12.87 4.89 -7.01
CA HIS A 267 -14.21 4.30 -7.13
C HIS A 267 -14.23 3.11 -8.12
N ARG A 268 -13.62 3.27 -9.31
CA ARG A 268 -13.48 2.17 -10.29
C ARG A 268 -12.56 1.08 -9.78
N PHE A 269 -11.46 1.48 -9.13
CA PHE A 269 -10.51 0.57 -8.48
C PHE A 269 -11.18 -0.37 -7.46
N LEU A 270 -12.08 0.16 -6.61
CA LEU A 270 -12.82 -0.66 -5.65
C LEU A 270 -13.80 -1.61 -6.35
N GLY A 271 -14.39 -1.23 -7.47
CA GLY A 271 -15.20 -2.12 -8.31
C GLY A 271 -14.39 -3.29 -8.88
N ILE A 272 -13.18 -3.02 -9.35
CA ILE A 272 -12.25 -4.07 -9.83
C ILE A 272 -11.81 -4.99 -8.69
N ALA A 273 -11.50 -4.41 -7.51
CA ALA A 273 -11.16 -5.19 -6.31
C ALA A 273 -12.32 -6.11 -5.88
N LYS A 274 -13.57 -5.62 -5.97
CA LYS A 274 -14.75 -6.42 -5.69
C LYS A 274 -14.95 -7.56 -6.68
N TRP A 275 -14.70 -7.31 -7.95
CA TRP A 275 -14.72 -8.35 -8.96
C TRP A 275 -13.71 -9.45 -8.63
N LEU A 276 -12.46 -9.08 -8.33
CA LEU A 276 -11.40 -10.05 -7.98
C LEU A 276 -11.73 -10.84 -6.70
N GLU A 277 -12.30 -10.17 -5.67
CA GLU A 277 -12.77 -10.82 -4.45
C GLU A 277 -13.83 -11.89 -4.76
N LYS A 278 -14.78 -11.59 -5.66
CA LYS A 278 -15.88 -12.49 -6.02
C LYS A 278 -15.36 -13.70 -6.82
N GLU A 279 -14.58 -13.47 -7.87
CA GLU A 279 -14.04 -14.54 -8.74
C GLU A 279 -13.18 -15.57 -7.97
N CYS A 280 -12.57 -15.18 -6.85
CA CYS A 280 -11.78 -16.08 -6.01
C CYS A 280 -12.62 -16.85 -4.97
N GLN A 281 -13.89 -16.52 -4.81
CA GLN A 281 -14.81 -17.20 -3.87
C GLN A 281 -15.72 -18.21 -4.57
N GLU A 282 -15.83 -18.14 -5.89
CA GLU A 282 -16.51 -19.10 -6.78
C GLU A 282 -15.55 -20.21 -7.22
#